data_dc5fa2e800d3c9a1a8c7a4a2f13dca1c
#
_entry.id   dc5fa2e800d3c9a1a8c7a4a2f13dca1c
#
_cell.length_a   1.000
_cell.length_b   1.000
_cell.length_c   1.000
_cell.angle_alpha   90.00
_cell.angle_beta   90.00
_cell.angle_gamma   90.00
#
_symmetry.space_group_name_H-M   'P 1'
#
loop_
_entity.id
_entity.type
_entity.pdbx_description
1 polymer ?
#
loop_
_entity_poly.entity_id
_entity_poly.type
_entity_poly.pdbx_seq_one_letter_code
_entity_poly.pdbx_strand_id
1 'polypeptide(L)'
;MKKVLMIPLVASSALFGCQDHNQSTANTTLEAKAQIPAWVGSYQGTTPCMGCLSSCEDCPGMAVALNLHEDQTFTLSRESLSGHNQVETISGQIRFQDDSQQKIELLNVDTRNLVYVDLKKHVLEIREDQTGKRYQMQSDFILFESV
;
A
#
# COMPACT_ATOMS: atom_id res chain seq x y z
N MET A 1 -16.38 48.49 47.48
CA MET A 1 -15.32 48.57 48.51
C MET A 1 -14.01 48.06 47.93
N LYS A 2 -13.10 48.93 47.94
CA LYS A 2 -11.69 48.85 47.56
C LYS A 2 -10.99 47.73 48.29
N LYS A 3 -10.11 47.02 47.62
CA LYS A 3 -8.74 46.75 48.16
C LYS A 3 -7.83 46.38 47.00
N VAL A 4 -7.02 47.33 46.70
CA VAL A 4 -5.76 47.24 45.95
C VAL A 4 -4.74 46.59 46.89
N LEU A 5 -3.93 45.68 46.40
CA LEU A 5 -2.65 45.37 47.04
C LEU A 5 -1.57 45.20 45.97
N MET A 6 -0.56 46.05 46.20
CA MET A 6 0.63 46.23 45.39
C MET A 6 1.69 45.11 45.64
N ILE A 7 2.36 44.77 44.60
CA ILE A 7 3.80 44.66 44.24
C ILE A 7 4.76 44.21 45.36
N PRO A 8 5.81 43.38 45.09
CA PRO A 8 7.02 43.94 44.50
C PRO A 8 7.74 43.13 43.42
N LEU A 9 8.33 43.90 42.56
CA LEU A 9 9.40 43.66 41.61
C LEU A 9 10.67 43.20 42.38
N VAL A 10 11.28 42.08 41.96
CA VAL A 10 12.67 41.78 42.31
C VAL A 10 13.44 41.50 41.01
N ALA A 11 14.23 42.47 40.67
CA ALA A 11 15.29 42.35 39.67
C ALA A 11 16.51 41.69 40.36
N SER A 12 17.11 40.73 39.70
CA SER A 12 18.49 40.26 40.05
C SER A 12 19.21 39.81 38.80
N SER A 13 20.02 40.63 38.36
CA SER A 13 21.36 40.68 37.78
C SER A 13 22.01 39.42 37.25
N ALA A 14 22.41 39.55 36.02
CA ALA A 14 23.56 39.07 35.27
C ALA A 14 24.62 38.22 35.96
N LEU A 15 24.95 37.09 35.32
CA LEU A 15 26.34 36.62 35.33
C LEU A 15 26.65 36.16 33.88
N PHE A 16 27.58 36.90 33.29
CA PHE A 16 28.32 36.54 32.08
C PHE A 16 29.17 35.30 32.40
N GLY A 17 28.95 34.26 31.61
CA GLY A 17 29.84 33.11 31.55
C GLY A 17 30.08 32.79 30.08
N CYS A 18 31.11 33.42 29.50
CA CYS A 18 31.72 32.92 28.28
C CYS A 18 32.36 31.58 28.59
N GLN A 19 31.88 30.54 27.97
CA GLN A 19 32.61 29.30 27.84
C GLN A 19 32.47 28.80 26.43
N ASP A 20 33.50 29.10 25.62
CA ASP A 20 33.78 28.42 24.40
C ASP A 20 33.86 26.91 24.67
N HIS A 21 32.85 26.19 24.28
CA HIS A 21 32.95 24.76 23.98
C HIS A 21 32.32 24.52 22.65
N ASN A 22 33.19 24.40 21.69
CA ASN A 22 32.98 23.77 20.40
C ASN A 22 32.37 22.37 20.65
N GLN A 23 31.05 22.29 20.81
CA GLN A 23 30.30 21.06 20.75
C GLN A 23 29.40 21.18 19.54
N SER A 24 29.95 20.70 18.42
CA SER A 24 29.19 20.30 17.26
C SER A 24 28.12 19.31 17.72
N THR A 25 26.99 19.83 18.15
CA THR A 25 25.76 19.04 18.24
C THR A 25 25.35 18.82 16.83
N ALA A 26 25.82 17.72 16.26
CA ALA A 26 25.17 17.12 15.11
C ALA A 26 23.73 16.86 15.54
N ASN A 27 22.83 17.76 15.17
CA ASN A 27 21.42 17.45 15.06
C ASN A 27 21.32 16.37 13.99
N THR A 28 21.49 15.13 14.42
CA THR A 28 20.99 14.00 13.67
C THR A 28 19.47 14.10 13.76
N THR A 29 18.91 14.88 12.89
CA THR A 29 17.52 14.70 12.47
C THR A 29 17.49 13.28 11.93
N LEU A 30 17.07 12.33 12.75
CA LEU A 30 16.63 11.04 12.28
C LEU A 30 15.43 11.35 11.37
N GLU A 31 15.71 11.55 10.09
CA GLU A 31 14.69 11.42 9.08
C GLU A 31 14.12 10.02 9.32
N ALA A 32 12.92 9.98 9.90
CA ALA A 32 12.13 8.78 9.96
C ALA A 32 11.95 8.37 8.51
N LYS A 33 12.78 7.43 8.05
CA LYS A 33 12.67 6.83 6.72
C LYS A 33 11.23 6.35 6.63
N ALA A 34 10.41 7.03 5.82
CA ALA A 34 9.02 6.68 5.63
C ALA A 34 8.99 5.19 5.29
N GLN A 35 8.42 4.40 6.18
CA GLN A 35 8.40 2.96 6.02
C GLN A 35 7.39 2.66 4.93
N ILE A 36 7.86 2.14 3.80
CA ILE A 36 6.99 1.73 2.69
C ILE A 36 5.99 0.70 3.24
N PRO A 37 4.68 0.92 3.05
CA PRO A 37 3.68 -0.04 3.49
C PRO A 37 3.93 -1.42 2.88
N ALA A 38 3.77 -2.46 3.68
CA ALA A 38 4.12 -3.83 3.28
C ALA A 38 3.25 -4.40 2.15
N TRP A 39 2.12 -3.76 1.84
CA TRP A 39 1.25 -4.13 0.72
C TRP A 39 1.68 -3.49 -0.62
N VAL A 40 2.53 -2.46 -0.59
CA VAL A 40 3.07 -1.81 -1.80
C VAL A 40 4.01 -2.76 -2.52
N GLY A 41 3.84 -2.89 -3.82
CA GLY A 41 4.69 -3.75 -4.62
C GLY A 41 4.14 -4.02 -6.00
N SER A 42 4.93 -4.74 -6.79
CA SER A 42 4.57 -5.23 -8.12
C SER A 42 4.33 -6.72 -8.05
N TYR A 43 3.19 -7.17 -8.51
CA TYR A 43 2.76 -8.57 -8.46
C TYR A 43 2.41 -9.05 -9.86
N GLN A 44 2.83 -10.25 -10.21
CA GLN A 44 2.55 -10.81 -11.53
C GLN A 44 2.30 -12.31 -11.48
N GLY A 45 1.55 -12.80 -12.44
CA GLY A 45 1.23 -14.21 -12.57
C GLY A 45 0.28 -14.50 -13.71
N THR A 46 -0.08 -15.76 -13.84
CA THR A 46 -1.10 -16.20 -14.81
C THR A 46 -2.34 -16.63 -14.03
N THR A 47 -3.49 -16.12 -14.46
CA THR A 47 -4.79 -16.46 -13.89
C THR A 47 -5.66 -17.16 -14.93
N PRO A 48 -6.75 -17.85 -14.55
CA PRO A 48 -7.73 -18.35 -15.50
C PRO A 48 -8.30 -17.25 -16.38
N CYS A 49 -8.82 -17.61 -17.53
CA CYS A 49 -9.52 -16.68 -18.41
C CYS A 49 -10.64 -15.93 -17.67
N MET A 50 -10.99 -14.75 -18.15
CA MET A 50 -12.09 -13.97 -17.55
C MET A 50 -13.37 -14.80 -17.55
N GLY A 51 -14.05 -14.83 -16.40
CA GLY A 51 -15.25 -15.65 -16.20
C GLY A 51 -15.00 -17.10 -15.79
N CYS A 52 -13.77 -17.61 -15.90
CA CYS A 52 -13.42 -18.95 -15.42
C CYS A 52 -13.12 -18.96 -13.92
N LEU A 53 -13.56 -20.01 -13.23
CA LEU A 53 -13.35 -20.19 -11.80
C LEU A 53 -12.09 -21.01 -11.47
N SER A 54 -11.49 -21.61 -12.47
CA SER A 54 -10.25 -22.40 -12.37
C SER A 54 -9.57 -22.46 -13.73
N SER A 55 -8.31 -22.85 -13.75
CA SER A 55 -7.58 -23.15 -14.97
C SER A 55 -8.20 -24.34 -15.68
N CYS A 56 -8.23 -24.31 -17.00
CA CYS A 56 -8.71 -25.39 -17.86
C CYS A 56 -7.72 -25.68 -18.98
N GLU A 57 -7.74 -26.90 -19.53
CA GLU A 57 -6.78 -27.35 -20.53
C GLU A 57 -6.90 -26.56 -21.85
N ASP A 58 -8.11 -26.11 -22.19
CA ASP A 58 -8.39 -25.42 -23.45
C ASP A 58 -8.19 -23.89 -23.38
N CYS A 59 -7.88 -23.35 -22.20
CA CYS A 59 -7.71 -21.93 -21.99
C CYS A 59 -6.32 -21.62 -21.45
N PRO A 60 -5.45 -20.97 -22.20
CA PRO A 60 -4.08 -20.67 -21.77
C PRO A 60 -4.02 -19.66 -20.62
N GLY A 61 -5.16 -19.02 -20.28
CA GLY A 61 -5.25 -18.07 -19.19
C GLY A 61 -4.97 -16.63 -19.60
N MET A 62 -4.74 -15.84 -18.56
CA MET A 62 -4.41 -14.41 -18.68
C MET A 62 -3.13 -14.11 -17.93
N ALA A 63 -2.19 -13.44 -18.56
CA ALA A 63 -1.09 -12.78 -17.86
C ALA A 63 -1.64 -11.56 -17.14
N VAL A 64 -1.34 -11.45 -15.85
CA VAL A 64 -1.78 -10.35 -14.99
C VAL A 64 -0.57 -9.74 -14.32
N ALA A 65 -0.49 -8.40 -14.37
CA ALA A 65 0.47 -7.62 -13.61
C ALA A 65 -0.29 -6.53 -12.84
N LEU A 66 -0.10 -6.47 -11.53
CA LEU A 66 -0.70 -5.49 -10.65
C LEU A 66 0.39 -4.76 -9.86
N ASN A 67 0.43 -3.45 -10.01
CA ASN A 67 1.30 -2.57 -9.23
C ASN A 67 0.45 -1.82 -8.21
N LEU A 68 0.80 -1.92 -6.94
CA LEU A 68 0.21 -1.17 -5.84
C LEU A 68 1.21 -0.09 -5.40
N HIS A 69 0.78 1.17 -5.43
CA HIS A 69 1.62 2.33 -5.17
C HIS A 69 1.37 2.91 -3.78
N GLU A 70 2.37 3.55 -3.19
CA GLU A 70 2.31 4.15 -1.85
C GLU A 70 1.20 5.21 -1.69
N ASP A 71 0.84 5.88 -2.77
CA ASP A 71 -0.21 6.89 -2.82
C ASP A 71 -1.63 6.32 -2.89
N GLN A 72 -1.78 5.02 -2.63
CA GLN A 72 -3.04 4.28 -2.71
C GLN A 72 -3.65 4.26 -4.12
N THR A 73 -2.82 4.30 -5.13
CA THR A 73 -3.21 4.04 -6.51
C THR A 73 -2.74 2.67 -6.98
N PHE A 74 -3.27 2.20 -8.09
CA PHE A 74 -2.84 0.96 -8.72
C PHE A 74 -2.75 1.11 -10.24
N THR A 75 -1.97 0.21 -10.82
CA THR A 75 -1.97 -0.07 -12.26
C THR A 75 -2.14 -1.57 -12.46
N LEU A 76 -3.21 -1.97 -13.13
CA LEU A 76 -3.53 -3.36 -13.46
C LEU A 76 -3.40 -3.57 -14.96
N SER A 77 -2.57 -4.52 -15.38
CA SER A 77 -2.45 -4.96 -16.77
C SER A 77 -2.92 -6.40 -16.88
N ARG A 78 -3.73 -6.68 -17.90
CA ARG A 78 -4.25 -8.01 -18.22
C ARG A 78 -4.07 -8.30 -19.69
N GLU A 79 -3.53 -9.45 -20.03
CA GLU A 79 -3.31 -9.90 -21.39
C GLU A 79 -3.81 -11.34 -21.54
N SER A 80 -4.69 -11.57 -22.55
CA SER A 80 -5.11 -12.92 -22.88
C SER A 80 -4.00 -13.69 -23.57
N LEU A 81 -3.69 -14.89 -23.09
CA LEU A 81 -2.68 -15.76 -23.67
C LEU A 81 -3.21 -16.61 -24.85
N SER A 82 -4.46 -16.38 -25.31
CA SER A 82 -5.09 -17.14 -26.38
C SER A 82 -4.69 -16.71 -27.80
N GLY A 83 -3.70 -15.83 -27.95
CA GLY A 83 -3.17 -15.41 -29.24
C GLY A 83 -3.87 -14.19 -29.88
N HIS A 84 -4.90 -13.66 -29.26
CA HIS A 84 -5.51 -12.37 -29.60
C HIS A 84 -5.10 -11.36 -28.54
N ASN A 85 -3.84 -11.01 -28.54
CA ASN A 85 -3.16 -10.29 -27.47
C ASN A 85 -3.60 -8.82 -27.38
N GLN A 86 -4.79 -8.59 -26.85
CA GLN A 86 -5.18 -7.26 -26.39
C GLN A 86 -4.75 -7.13 -24.94
N VAL A 87 -3.85 -6.20 -24.71
CA VAL A 87 -3.47 -5.80 -23.36
C VAL A 87 -4.46 -4.76 -22.88
N GLU A 88 -5.17 -5.08 -21.81
CA GLU A 88 -6.00 -4.12 -21.08
C GLU A 88 -5.17 -3.53 -19.95
N THR A 89 -5.11 -2.22 -19.83
CA THR A 89 -4.48 -1.52 -18.73
C THR A 89 -5.47 -0.61 -18.04
N ILE A 90 -5.65 -0.79 -16.74
CA ILE A 90 -6.56 -0.01 -15.90
C ILE A 90 -5.73 0.60 -14.78
N SER A 91 -5.93 1.88 -14.53
CA SER A 91 -5.35 2.59 -13.38
C SER A 91 -6.45 3.23 -12.55
N GLY A 92 -6.26 3.30 -11.26
CA GLY A 92 -7.26 3.87 -10.37
C GLY A 92 -6.76 3.95 -8.94
N GLN A 93 -7.69 4.17 -8.01
CA GLN A 93 -7.44 4.21 -6.59
C GLN A 93 -7.80 2.87 -5.95
N ILE A 94 -7.14 2.56 -4.84
CA ILE A 94 -7.49 1.42 -4.00
C ILE A 94 -8.31 1.87 -2.80
N ARG A 95 -9.06 0.93 -2.24
CA ARG A 95 -9.76 1.08 -0.97
C ARG A 95 -9.52 -0.14 -0.11
N PHE A 96 -9.09 0.06 1.14
CA PHE A 96 -8.96 -1.04 2.09
C PHE A 96 -10.31 -1.45 2.63
N GLN A 97 -10.54 -2.74 2.75
CA GLN A 97 -11.76 -3.32 3.29
C GLN A 97 -11.57 -3.86 4.70
N ASP A 98 -10.34 -3.84 5.22
CA ASP A 98 -10.00 -4.26 6.56
C ASP A 98 -8.92 -3.37 7.19
N ASP A 99 -8.87 -3.36 8.52
CA ASP A 99 -7.91 -2.56 9.28
C ASP A 99 -6.46 -3.06 9.13
N SER A 100 -6.29 -4.32 8.76
CA SER A 100 -4.97 -4.91 8.51
C SER A 100 -4.36 -4.53 7.16
N GLN A 101 -5.11 -3.82 6.31
CA GLN A 101 -4.72 -3.40 4.97
C GLN A 101 -4.32 -4.58 4.05
N GLN A 102 -4.87 -5.75 4.32
CA GLN A 102 -4.61 -6.95 3.52
C GLN A 102 -5.68 -7.18 2.45
N LYS A 103 -6.90 -6.68 2.67
CA LYS A 103 -8.01 -6.77 1.73
C LYS A 103 -8.17 -5.45 1.02
N ILE A 104 -7.95 -5.46 -0.28
CA ILE A 104 -7.90 -4.26 -1.13
C ILE A 104 -8.95 -4.40 -2.21
N GLU A 105 -9.71 -3.34 -2.42
CA GLU A 105 -10.59 -3.19 -3.57
C GLU A 105 -9.95 -2.24 -4.59
N LEU A 106 -9.90 -2.67 -5.83
CA LEU A 106 -9.47 -1.87 -6.96
C LEU A 106 -10.70 -1.13 -7.51
N LEU A 107 -10.74 0.18 -7.33
CA LEU A 107 -11.89 1.00 -7.76
C LEU A 107 -11.91 1.13 -9.30
N ASN A 108 -13.12 1.08 -9.86
CA ASN A 108 -13.37 1.13 -11.31
C ASN A 108 -12.87 -0.10 -12.09
N VAL A 109 -12.72 -1.22 -11.41
CA VAL A 109 -12.48 -2.53 -12.03
C VAL A 109 -13.73 -3.37 -11.83
N ASP A 110 -14.35 -3.83 -12.93
CA ASP A 110 -15.65 -4.53 -12.86
C ASP A 110 -15.54 -5.96 -12.37
N THR A 111 -14.45 -6.65 -12.70
CA THR A 111 -14.24 -8.05 -12.37
C THR A 111 -12.86 -8.28 -11.78
N ARG A 112 -12.78 -9.18 -10.79
CA ARG A 112 -11.53 -9.46 -10.07
C ARG A 112 -10.93 -8.19 -9.50
N ASN A 113 -11.78 -7.39 -8.88
CA ASN A 113 -11.44 -6.10 -8.29
C ASN A 113 -11.08 -6.19 -6.81
N LEU A 114 -11.28 -7.34 -6.17
CA LEU A 114 -10.88 -7.56 -4.79
C LEU A 114 -9.62 -8.40 -4.75
N VAL A 115 -8.65 -7.95 -3.99
CA VAL A 115 -7.37 -8.62 -3.83
C VAL A 115 -7.06 -8.82 -2.34
N TYR A 116 -6.34 -9.90 -2.05
CA TYR A 116 -5.83 -10.18 -0.72
C TYR A 116 -4.31 -10.30 -0.77
N VAL A 117 -3.62 -9.54 0.06
CA VAL A 117 -2.15 -9.56 0.15
C VAL A 117 -1.73 -10.41 1.34
N ASP A 118 -1.06 -11.52 1.08
CA ASP A 118 -0.38 -12.30 2.12
C ASP A 118 1.02 -11.73 2.36
N LEU A 119 1.12 -10.88 3.38
CA LEU A 119 2.36 -10.17 3.72
C LEU A 119 3.49 -11.12 4.18
N LYS A 120 3.17 -12.34 4.57
CA LYS A 120 4.16 -13.33 5.02
C LYS A 120 4.77 -14.10 3.87
N LYS A 121 3.98 -14.35 2.83
CA LYS A 121 4.38 -15.12 1.66
C LYS A 121 4.81 -14.26 0.49
N HIS A 122 4.64 -12.94 0.57
CA HIS A 122 4.88 -12.00 -0.53
C HIS A 122 4.13 -12.38 -1.81
N VAL A 123 2.86 -12.73 -1.63
CA VAL A 123 1.95 -13.09 -2.70
C VAL A 123 0.63 -12.35 -2.55
N LEU A 124 -0.10 -12.24 -3.65
CA LEU A 124 -1.40 -11.61 -3.70
C LEU A 124 -2.38 -12.53 -4.44
N GLU A 125 -3.57 -12.74 -3.89
CA GLU A 125 -4.67 -13.36 -4.62
C GLU A 125 -5.54 -12.30 -5.29
N ILE A 126 -5.75 -12.42 -6.61
CA ILE A 126 -6.63 -11.55 -7.39
C ILE A 126 -7.80 -12.36 -7.94
N ARG A 127 -8.80 -12.62 -7.14
CA ARG A 127 -9.91 -13.50 -7.49
C ARG A 127 -11.27 -12.90 -7.25
N GLU A 128 -11.45 -12.32 -6.06
CA GLU A 128 -12.74 -11.81 -5.64
C GLU A 128 -13.22 -10.67 -6.54
N ASP A 129 -14.48 -10.71 -6.84
CA ASP A 129 -15.20 -9.66 -7.52
C ASP A 129 -16.40 -9.19 -6.68
N GLN A 130 -17.16 -8.24 -7.19
CA GLN A 130 -18.33 -7.69 -6.49
C GLN A 130 -19.44 -8.73 -6.23
N THR A 131 -19.32 -9.95 -6.74
CA THR A 131 -20.29 -11.02 -6.50
C THR A 131 -20.15 -11.67 -5.13
N GLY A 132 -19.19 -11.26 -4.32
CA GLY A 132 -19.02 -11.69 -2.93
C GLY A 132 -18.33 -13.04 -2.76
N LYS A 133 -17.63 -13.53 -3.75
CA LYS A 133 -16.81 -14.72 -3.61
C LYS A 133 -15.67 -14.46 -2.63
N ARG A 134 -15.43 -15.41 -1.75
CA ARG A 134 -14.42 -15.29 -0.69
C ARG A 134 -13.03 -15.62 -1.21
N TYR A 135 -12.02 -14.96 -0.62
CA TYR A 135 -10.63 -15.33 -0.79
C TYR A 135 -10.38 -16.75 -0.31
N GLN A 136 -9.74 -17.55 -1.13
CA GLN A 136 -9.47 -18.96 -0.84
C GLN A 136 -7.98 -19.30 -1.03
N MET A 137 -7.16 -18.35 -1.40
CA MET A 137 -5.74 -18.52 -1.71
C MET A 137 -5.51 -19.70 -2.67
N GLN A 138 -6.34 -19.79 -3.70
CA GLN A 138 -6.19 -20.81 -4.74
C GLN A 138 -5.04 -20.47 -5.65
N SER A 139 -4.20 -21.45 -5.94
CA SER A 139 -2.99 -21.31 -6.75
C SER A 139 -3.24 -20.64 -8.11
N ASP A 140 -4.40 -20.87 -8.70
CA ASP A 140 -4.77 -20.34 -10.02
C ASP A 140 -4.96 -18.81 -10.04
N PHE A 141 -5.06 -18.16 -8.88
CA PHE A 141 -5.32 -16.73 -8.75
C PHE A 141 -4.22 -16.00 -7.96
N ILE A 142 -3.10 -16.66 -7.74
CA ILE A 142 -1.97 -16.09 -7.00
C ILE A 142 -1.05 -15.33 -7.96
N LEU A 143 -0.77 -14.08 -7.61
CA LEU A 143 0.30 -13.29 -8.20
C LEU A 143 1.48 -13.27 -7.23
N PHE A 144 2.68 -13.36 -7.74
CA PHE A 144 3.91 -13.33 -6.98
C PHE A 144 4.54 -11.95 -7.06
N GLU A 145 5.12 -11.51 -5.96
CA GLU A 145 5.88 -10.26 -5.95
C GLU A 145 7.06 -10.38 -6.91
N SER A 146 7.17 -9.41 -7.82
CA SER A 146 8.31 -9.29 -8.74
C SER A 146 9.33 -8.35 -8.11
N VAL A 147 10.54 -8.83 -7.98
CA VAL A 147 11.70 -8.12 -7.41
C VAL A 147 12.34 -7.24 -8.50
#